data_1075c53bad80be91d30ed13610c89791
#
_entry.id   1075c53bad80be91d30ed13610c89791
#
_cell.length_a   1.000
_cell.length_b   1.000
_cell.length_c   1.000
_cell.angle_alpha   90.00
_cell.angle_beta   90.00
_cell.angle_gamma   90.00
#
_symmetry.space_group_name_H-M   'P 1'
#
loop_
_entity.id
_entity.type
_entity.pdbx_description
1 polymer ?
#
loop_
_entity_poly.entity_id
_entity_poly.type
_entity_poly.pdbx_seq_one_letter_code
_entity_poly.pdbx_strand_id
1 'polypeptide(L)'
;MEQKQNAPEELTEGVENIEHMMVVIGVKSSLALGAVLLAFTASVLWGFWGTMQVREEVSGVLVKSGTIINIYANDDGILLDFVPLRGMFVEQDQALARIERIELVEEINRLLDTGSEEELIEAQRNLLLNKSRITAWESGRVVDIYVHRGDYVRQGQRLLTISKEAPASTALECLLFVPAEQMRNIKKGLPVSVYPASVSRKIHGNMIGTVSIIGEYPVTEQYLYDRLNSEDLGRFFLRDSACYEIYITLVSSEETVTGYEWTTSLGPSKAFGDLTLCTASVVIDELRPIDVFFLGK
;
A
#
# COMPACT_ATOMS: atom_id res chain seq x y z
N MET A 1 59.70 41.00 86.02
CA MET A 1 60.41 41.33 84.80
C MET A 1 60.56 40.05 83.99
N GLU A 2 59.69 39.78 83.10
CA GLU A 2 59.99 38.85 82.02
C GLU A 2 58.78 38.84 81.05
N GLN A 3 58.97 39.49 79.90
CA GLN A 3 58.05 39.49 78.79
C GLN A 3 58.20 38.16 78.07
N LYS A 4 57.18 37.38 78.04
CA LYS A 4 57.07 36.19 77.20
C LYS A 4 56.40 36.56 75.90
N GLN A 5 57.12 36.49 74.84
CA GLN A 5 56.85 36.83 73.49
C GLN A 5 55.90 35.75 72.88
N ASN A 6 54.66 36.13 72.54
CA ASN A 6 53.75 35.29 71.81
C ASN A 6 54.12 35.33 70.30
N ALA A 7 54.55 34.23 69.76
CA ALA A 7 54.65 34.05 68.29
C ALA A 7 53.30 33.64 67.73
N PRO A 8 52.96 34.06 66.50
CA PRO A 8 51.59 33.90 65.96
C PRO A 8 51.31 32.49 65.48
N GLU A 9 50.29 31.92 66.07
CA GLU A 9 49.65 30.64 65.71
C GLU A 9 48.90 30.65 64.40
N GLU A 10 48.84 31.79 63.73
CA GLU A 10 48.00 31.95 62.48
C GLU A 10 48.61 31.38 61.18
N LEU A 11 49.87 30.95 61.20
CA LEU A 11 50.51 30.43 59.95
C LEU A 11 50.41 28.92 59.80
N THR A 12 49.98 28.19 60.81
CA THR A 12 49.81 26.74 60.72
C THR A 12 48.42 26.31 60.27
N GLU A 13 47.39 27.08 60.56
CA GLU A 13 46.04 26.78 60.08
C GLU A 13 45.87 26.92 58.58
N GLY A 14 46.67 27.75 57.90
CA GLY A 14 46.59 27.96 56.41
C GLY A 14 47.14 26.78 55.62
N VAL A 15 48.04 25.95 56.21
CA VAL A 15 48.64 24.84 55.46
C VAL A 15 47.83 23.56 55.59
N GLU A 16 47.15 23.35 56.72
CA GLU A 16 46.25 22.20 56.93
C GLU A 16 45.00 22.27 56.06
N ASN A 17 44.47 23.47 55.74
CA ASN A 17 43.34 23.64 54.87
C ASN A 17 43.65 23.38 53.41
N ILE A 18 44.89 23.44 52.95
CA ILE A 18 45.29 23.14 51.58
C ILE A 18 45.40 21.62 51.35
N GLU A 19 45.74 20.82 52.34
CA GLU A 19 45.79 19.37 52.24
C GLU A 19 44.40 18.73 52.18
N HIS A 20 43.37 19.34 52.78
CA HIS A 20 41.97 18.84 52.65
C HIS A 20 41.32 19.15 51.33
N MET A 21 41.91 20.02 50.51
CA MET A 21 41.39 20.25 49.11
C MET A 21 41.95 19.28 48.08
N MET A 22 42.92 18.48 48.38
CA MET A 22 43.28 17.32 47.58
C MET A 22 42.29 16.21 47.85
N VAL A 23 41.12 16.25 47.19
CA VAL A 23 40.20 15.12 47.11
C VAL A 23 40.99 13.96 46.49
N VAL A 24 41.49 13.06 47.33
CA VAL A 24 42.04 11.80 46.89
C VAL A 24 40.92 11.09 46.13
N ILE A 25 41.00 11.10 44.83
CA ILE A 25 40.06 10.39 43.97
C ILE A 25 40.19 8.92 44.36
N GLY A 26 39.28 8.47 45.22
CA GLY A 26 39.26 7.07 45.67
C GLY A 26 39.10 6.16 44.48
N VAL A 27 39.62 4.93 44.56
CA VAL A 27 39.56 3.91 43.50
C VAL A 27 38.12 3.78 42.88
N LYS A 28 37.08 3.98 43.68
CA LYS A 28 35.68 4.01 43.24
C LYS A 28 35.37 5.20 42.33
N SER A 29 35.93 6.37 42.61
CA SER A 29 35.75 7.58 41.81
C SER A 29 36.54 7.52 40.50
N SER A 30 37.74 6.94 40.51
CA SER A 30 38.53 6.74 39.27
C SER A 30 37.89 5.69 38.35
N LEU A 31 37.28 4.63 38.91
CA LEU A 31 36.49 3.65 38.15
C LEU A 31 35.24 4.28 37.55
N ALA A 32 34.53 5.14 38.30
CA ALA A 32 33.38 5.86 37.77
C ALA A 32 33.77 6.81 36.64
N LEU A 33 34.86 7.56 36.77
CA LEU A 33 35.40 8.43 35.75
C LEU A 33 35.80 7.62 34.49
N GLY A 34 36.48 6.48 34.68
CA GLY A 34 36.86 5.57 33.60
C GLY A 34 35.64 5.01 32.87
N ALA A 35 34.57 4.62 33.58
CA ALA A 35 33.31 4.16 32.96
C ALA A 35 32.62 5.27 32.13
N VAL A 36 32.59 6.50 32.65
CA VAL A 36 32.02 7.66 31.90
C VAL A 36 32.84 7.95 30.64
N LEU A 37 34.17 7.91 30.76
CA LEU A 37 35.04 8.16 29.60
C LEU A 37 34.91 7.06 28.54
N LEU A 38 34.76 5.80 28.97
CA LEU A 38 34.51 4.66 28.08
C LEU A 38 33.14 4.76 27.41
N ALA A 39 32.10 5.14 28.14
CA ALA A 39 30.76 5.37 27.57
C ALA A 39 30.77 6.53 26.54
N PHE A 40 31.51 7.61 26.86
CA PHE A 40 31.66 8.74 25.95
C PHE A 40 32.41 8.35 24.68
N THR A 41 33.53 7.65 24.78
CA THR A 41 34.28 7.16 23.62
C THR A 41 33.46 6.19 22.78
N ALA A 42 32.73 5.26 23.42
CA ALA A 42 31.82 4.35 22.73
C ALA A 42 30.70 5.11 21.99
N SER A 43 30.13 6.16 22.60
CA SER A 43 29.10 7.00 21.96
C SER A 43 29.66 7.76 20.76
N VAL A 44 30.86 8.30 20.85
CA VAL A 44 31.53 8.97 19.73
C VAL A 44 31.83 7.98 18.62
N LEU A 45 32.37 6.81 18.93
CA LEU A 45 32.61 5.76 17.95
C LEU A 45 31.30 5.32 17.24
N TRP A 46 30.23 5.13 18.03
CA TRP A 46 28.91 4.81 17.45
C TRP A 46 28.38 5.96 16.58
N GLY A 47 28.64 7.22 16.93
CA GLY A 47 28.28 8.38 16.12
C GLY A 47 28.92 8.36 14.73
N PHE A 48 30.17 7.89 14.61
CA PHE A 48 30.90 7.83 13.34
C PHE A 48 30.63 6.55 12.54
N TRP A 49 30.46 5.39 13.20
CA TRP A 49 30.29 4.10 12.51
C TRP A 49 28.85 3.56 12.56
N GLY A 50 27.98 4.15 13.37
CA GLY A 50 26.57 3.79 13.41
C GLY A 50 25.87 4.15 12.09
N THR A 51 24.81 3.41 11.74
CA THR A 51 23.91 3.71 10.62
C THR A 51 22.50 3.95 11.13
N MET A 52 21.88 5.03 10.68
CA MET A 52 20.47 5.35 10.92
C MET A 52 19.75 5.39 9.59
N GLN A 53 18.69 4.59 9.45
CA GLN A 53 17.89 4.56 8.24
C GLN A 53 16.86 5.69 8.23
N VAL A 54 16.91 6.51 7.19
CA VAL A 54 15.86 7.48 6.91
C VAL A 54 14.78 6.78 6.11
N ARG A 55 13.53 6.87 6.59
CA ARG A 55 12.40 6.16 6.01
C ARG A 55 11.27 7.12 5.67
N GLU A 56 10.65 6.90 4.53
CA GLU A 56 9.42 7.58 4.10
C GLU A 56 8.23 6.61 4.21
N GLU A 57 7.16 7.06 4.83
CA GLU A 57 5.92 6.27 4.90
C GLU A 57 4.97 6.68 3.77
N VAL A 58 4.52 5.70 3.01
CA VAL A 58 3.69 5.86 1.83
C VAL A 58 2.50 4.91 1.91
N SER A 59 1.33 5.37 1.51
CA SER A 59 0.12 4.55 1.44
C SER A 59 -0.01 3.86 0.09
N GLY A 60 -0.62 2.69 0.09
CA GLY A 60 -0.83 1.91 -1.12
C GLY A 60 -1.83 0.78 -0.97
N VAL A 61 -1.84 -0.10 -1.93
CA VAL A 61 -2.71 -1.28 -1.97
C VAL A 61 -1.94 -2.53 -2.38
N LEU A 62 -2.34 -3.66 -1.83
CA LEU A 62 -1.95 -4.98 -2.30
C LEU A 62 -2.99 -5.44 -3.31
N VAL A 63 -2.55 -5.72 -4.53
CA VAL A 63 -3.41 -6.15 -5.66
C VAL A 63 -2.93 -7.50 -6.15
N LYS A 64 -3.86 -8.36 -6.52
CA LYS A 64 -3.51 -9.57 -7.26
C LYS A 64 -3.42 -9.24 -8.73
N SER A 65 -2.29 -9.52 -9.35
CA SER A 65 -2.05 -9.19 -10.77
C SER A 65 -3.07 -9.84 -11.69
N GLY A 66 -3.69 -9.04 -12.58
CA GLY A 66 -4.56 -9.55 -13.64
C GLY A 66 -5.90 -10.14 -13.21
N THR A 67 -6.35 -9.88 -11.98
CA THR A 67 -7.56 -10.51 -11.43
C THR A 67 -8.86 -9.72 -11.65
N ILE A 68 -8.80 -8.44 -11.93
CA ILE A 68 -9.98 -7.59 -12.05
C ILE A 68 -10.42 -7.49 -13.50
N ILE A 69 -11.67 -7.84 -13.77
CA ILE A 69 -12.30 -7.81 -15.08
C ILE A 69 -13.56 -6.96 -14.98
N ASN A 70 -13.63 -5.91 -15.80
CA ASN A 70 -14.80 -5.06 -15.90
C ASN A 70 -15.71 -5.56 -17.02
N ILE A 71 -16.99 -5.71 -16.74
CA ILE A 71 -18.03 -6.06 -17.71
C ILE A 71 -18.76 -4.79 -18.10
N TYR A 72 -18.83 -4.54 -19.40
CA TYR A 72 -19.44 -3.36 -19.99
C TYR A 72 -20.69 -3.72 -20.77
N ALA A 73 -21.60 -2.75 -20.91
CA ALA A 73 -22.73 -2.87 -21.81
C ALA A 73 -22.23 -2.95 -23.25
N ASN A 74 -22.72 -3.92 -23.99
CA ASN A 74 -22.37 -4.12 -25.39
C ASN A 74 -23.21 -3.22 -26.33
N ASP A 75 -24.31 -2.64 -25.83
CA ASP A 75 -25.21 -1.78 -26.58
C ASP A 75 -26.03 -0.86 -25.67
N ASP A 76 -26.76 0.10 -26.22
CA ASP A 76 -27.70 0.97 -25.54
C ASP A 76 -29.03 0.26 -25.26
N GLY A 77 -29.67 0.55 -24.12
CA GLY A 77 -31.00 0.03 -23.81
C GLY A 77 -31.31 -0.13 -22.35
N ILE A 78 -32.42 -0.76 -22.02
CA ILE A 78 -32.90 -1.00 -20.66
C ILE A 78 -32.51 -2.40 -20.21
N LEU A 79 -31.94 -2.51 -18.99
CA LEU A 79 -31.58 -3.78 -18.35
C LEU A 79 -32.85 -4.51 -17.88
N LEU A 80 -33.29 -5.54 -18.64
CA LEU A 80 -34.46 -6.35 -18.28
C LEU A 80 -34.21 -7.34 -17.18
N ASP A 81 -33.14 -8.11 -17.34
CA ASP A 81 -32.73 -9.13 -16.39
C ASP A 81 -31.32 -8.81 -15.92
N PHE A 82 -31.11 -8.74 -14.62
CA PHE A 82 -29.80 -8.59 -14.01
C PHE A 82 -29.71 -9.55 -12.85
N VAL A 83 -28.92 -10.60 -13.00
CA VAL A 83 -28.83 -11.73 -12.08
C VAL A 83 -27.72 -11.58 -11.04
N PRO A 84 -26.58 -10.91 -11.33
CA PRO A 84 -25.44 -10.92 -10.44
C PRO A 84 -25.72 -10.25 -9.09
N LEU A 85 -25.21 -10.87 -8.02
CA LEU A 85 -25.14 -10.30 -6.69
C LEU A 85 -23.70 -10.13 -6.27
N ARG A 86 -23.38 -9.10 -5.48
CA ARG A 86 -22.07 -8.90 -4.92
C ARG A 86 -21.63 -10.13 -4.11
N GLY A 87 -20.43 -10.65 -4.38
CA GLY A 87 -19.91 -11.89 -3.78
C GLY A 87 -20.32 -13.18 -4.50
N MET A 88 -21.24 -13.14 -5.47
CA MET A 88 -21.62 -14.30 -6.26
C MET A 88 -20.47 -14.74 -7.17
N PHE A 89 -20.29 -16.05 -7.30
CA PHE A 89 -19.40 -16.64 -8.33
C PHE A 89 -20.14 -16.75 -9.64
N VAL A 90 -19.50 -16.35 -10.74
CA VAL A 90 -20.00 -16.46 -12.11
C VAL A 90 -19.02 -17.26 -12.95
N GLU A 91 -19.55 -18.08 -13.83
CA GLU A 91 -18.75 -18.89 -14.76
C GLU A 91 -18.56 -18.15 -16.09
N GLN A 92 -17.51 -18.52 -16.81
CA GLN A 92 -17.29 -18.03 -18.17
C GLN A 92 -18.52 -18.35 -19.05
N ASP A 93 -18.89 -17.40 -19.92
CA ASP A 93 -20.08 -17.46 -20.79
C ASP A 93 -21.43 -17.48 -20.07
N GLN A 94 -21.46 -17.41 -18.74
CA GLN A 94 -22.69 -17.27 -17.98
C GLN A 94 -23.39 -15.96 -18.33
N ALA A 95 -24.71 -16.03 -18.59
CA ALA A 95 -25.53 -14.84 -18.80
C ALA A 95 -25.66 -14.03 -17.50
N LEU A 96 -25.26 -12.77 -17.55
CA LEU A 96 -25.29 -11.85 -16.42
C LEU A 96 -26.47 -10.89 -16.50
N ALA A 97 -26.75 -10.42 -17.71
CA ALA A 97 -27.79 -9.44 -17.95
C ALA A 97 -28.40 -9.58 -19.37
N ARG A 98 -29.55 -8.98 -19.55
CA ARG A 98 -30.17 -8.80 -20.87
C ARG A 98 -30.59 -7.35 -21.04
N ILE A 99 -30.21 -6.75 -22.18
CA ILE A 99 -30.59 -5.39 -22.57
C ILE A 99 -31.75 -5.48 -23.54
N GLU A 100 -32.82 -4.73 -23.29
CA GLU A 100 -33.88 -4.51 -24.26
C GLU A 100 -33.49 -3.38 -25.22
N ARG A 101 -33.41 -3.72 -26.47
CA ARG A 101 -33.10 -2.77 -27.56
C ARG A 101 -34.40 -2.31 -28.20
N ILE A 102 -34.89 -1.16 -27.78
CA ILE A 102 -36.17 -0.60 -28.19
C ILE A 102 -36.23 -0.51 -29.69
N GLU A 103 -35.18 -0.03 -30.36
CA GLU A 103 -35.10 0.11 -31.81
C GLU A 103 -35.28 -1.20 -32.56
N LEU A 104 -34.69 -2.30 -32.10
CA LEU A 104 -34.82 -3.62 -32.72
C LEU A 104 -36.22 -4.22 -32.51
N VAL A 105 -36.81 -3.96 -31.35
CA VAL A 105 -38.19 -4.40 -31.07
C VAL A 105 -39.18 -3.66 -32.00
N GLU A 106 -39.02 -2.37 -32.17
CA GLU A 106 -39.81 -1.55 -33.06
C GLU A 106 -39.67 -2.01 -34.53
N GLU A 107 -38.44 -2.31 -34.96
CA GLU A 107 -38.18 -2.82 -36.32
C GLU A 107 -38.83 -4.20 -36.57
N ILE A 108 -38.75 -5.11 -35.61
CA ILE A 108 -39.42 -6.42 -35.69
C ILE A 108 -40.96 -6.23 -35.81
N ASN A 109 -41.55 -5.35 -34.99
CA ASN A 109 -42.96 -5.05 -35.04
C ASN A 109 -43.37 -4.44 -36.41
N ARG A 110 -42.55 -3.54 -36.94
CA ARG A 110 -42.80 -2.96 -38.27
C ARG A 110 -42.72 -4.01 -39.38
N LEU A 111 -41.78 -4.96 -39.31
CA LEU A 111 -41.66 -6.06 -40.29
C LEU A 111 -42.87 -7.02 -40.21
N LEU A 112 -43.36 -7.28 -39.00
CA LEU A 112 -44.57 -8.07 -38.80
C LEU A 112 -45.79 -7.40 -39.38
N ASP A 113 -45.97 -6.08 -39.19
CA ASP A 113 -47.10 -5.31 -39.71
C ASP A 113 -47.08 -5.20 -41.24
N THR A 114 -45.90 -5.17 -41.87
CA THR A 114 -45.75 -5.11 -43.35
C THR A 114 -45.82 -6.47 -44.02
N GLY A 115 -46.00 -7.57 -43.30
CA GLY A 115 -46.11 -8.92 -43.87
C GLY A 115 -44.81 -9.40 -44.54
N SER A 116 -43.66 -8.99 -44.04
CA SER A 116 -42.33 -9.39 -44.51
C SER A 116 -42.13 -10.91 -44.42
N GLU A 117 -41.20 -11.45 -45.22
CA GLU A 117 -40.87 -12.86 -45.21
C GLU A 117 -40.47 -13.35 -43.80
N GLU A 118 -41.01 -14.49 -43.40
CA GLU A 118 -40.81 -15.08 -42.07
C GLU A 118 -39.34 -15.30 -41.75
N GLU A 119 -38.53 -15.61 -42.77
CA GLU A 119 -37.08 -15.78 -42.67
C GLU A 119 -36.36 -14.48 -42.24
N LEU A 120 -36.82 -13.31 -42.69
CA LEU A 120 -36.26 -12.02 -42.29
C LEU A 120 -36.63 -11.68 -40.85
N ILE A 121 -37.85 -11.99 -40.43
CA ILE A 121 -38.30 -11.80 -39.04
C ILE A 121 -37.55 -12.70 -38.08
N GLU A 122 -37.31 -13.95 -38.44
CA GLU A 122 -36.50 -14.88 -37.63
C GLU A 122 -35.04 -14.44 -37.55
N ALA A 123 -34.43 -13.96 -38.62
CA ALA A 123 -33.09 -13.41 -38.64
C ALA A 123 -32.95 -12.22 -37.69
N GLN A 124 -33.90 -11.28 -37.70
CA GLN A 124 -33.93 -10.13 -36.80
C GLN A 124 -34.13 -10.53 -35.32
N ARG A 125 -35.02 -11.52 -35.10
CA ARG A 125 -35.28 -12.05 -33.78
C ARG A 125 -34.05 -12.75 -33.16
N ASN A 126 -33.31 -13.52 -33.97
CA ASN A 126 -32.04 -14.15 -33.58
C ASN A 126 -30.95 -13.10 -33.30
N LEU A 127 -30.91 -12.02 -34.08
CA LEU A 127 -30.02 -10.89 -33.85
C LEU A 127 -30.31 -10.19 -32.51
N LEU A 128 -31.59 -9.96 -32.20
CA LEU A 128 -32.02 -9.41 -30.91
C LEU A 128 -31.59 -10.30 -29.75
N LEU A 129 -31.85 -11.61 -29.82
CA LEU A 129 -31.50 -12.54 -28.75
C LEU A 129 -30.00 -12.61 -28.51
N ASN A 130 -29.18 -12.64 -29.56
CA ASN A 130 -27.73 -12.79 -29.43
C ASN A 130 -27.05 -11.48 -28.97
N LYS A 131 -27.47 -10.32 -29.49
CA LYS A 131 -26.88 -9.03 -29.11
C LYS A 131 -27.38 -8.47 -27.78
N SER A 132 -28.53 -8.93 -27.31
CA SER A 132 -29.11 -8.46 -26.05
C SER A 132 -28.53 -9.11 -24.83
N ARG A 133 -27.77 -10.21 -24.96
CA ARG A 133 -27.15 -10.92 -23.82
C ARG A 133 -25.81 -10.35 -23.50
N ILE A 134 -25.60 -10.09 -22.21
CA ILE A 134 -24.30 -9.80 -21.63
C ILE A 134 -23.86 -11.01 -20.84
N THR A 135 -22.69 -11.54 -21.20
CA THR A 135 -22.11 -12.73 -20.56
C THR A 135 -20.81 -12.38 -19.86
N ALA A 136 -20.43 -13.20 -18.90
CA ALA A 136 -19.11 -13.13 -18.28
C ALA A 136 -18.05 -13.63 -19.26
N TRP A 137 -17.00 -12.86 -19.48
CA TRP A 137 -15.90 -13.25 -20.38
C TRP A 137 -14.97 -14.27 -19.74
N GLU A 138 -14.93 -14.27 -18.42
CA GLU A 138 -14.12 -15.17 -17.59
C GLU A 138 -14.87 -15.52 -16.31
N SER A 139 -14.50 -16.66 -15.72
CA SER A 139 -15.04 -17.06 -14.42
C SER A 139 -14.42 -16.24 -13.29
N GLY A 140 -15.23 -15.91 -12.28
CA GLY A 140 -14.75 -15.15 -11.13
C GLY A 140 -15.87 -14.76 -10.16
N ARG A 141 -15.50 -14.03 -9.13
CA ARG A 141 -16.43 -13.54 -8.11
C ARG A 141 -16.79 -12.09 -8.36
N VAL A 142 -18.08 -11.77 -8.33
CA VAL A 142 -18.57 -10.39 -8.47
C VAL A 142 -18.10 -9.55 -7.28
N VAL A 143 -17.31 -8.52 -7.56
CA VAL A 143 -16.76 -7.59 -6.55
C VAL A 143 -17.67 -6.41 -6.37
N ASP A 144 -18.08 -5.79 -7.49
CA ASP A 144 -18.90 -4.59 -7.45
C ASP A 144 -19.94 -4.56 -8.58
N ILE A 145 -21.04 -3.82 -8.33
CA ILE A 145 -22.18 -3.68 -9.25
C ILE A 145 -22.54 -2.19 -9.32
N TYR A 146 -22.63 -1.65 -10.55
CA TYR A 146 -22.86 -0.22 -10.81
C TYR A 146 -24.24 0.09 -11.35
N VAL A 147 -25.03 -0.94 -11.67
CA VAL A 147 -26.33 -0.82 -12.30
C VAL A 147 -27.36 -1.75 -11.63
N HIS A 148 -28.62 -1.44 -11.81
CA HIS A 148 -29.74 -2.22 -11.32
C HIS A 148 -30.67 -2.63 -12.46
N ARG A 149 -31.49 -3.62 -12.21
CA ARG A 149 -32.57 -3.99 -13.13
C ARG A 149 -33.49 -2.79 -13.39
N GLY A 150 -33.77 -2.51 -14.64
CA GLY A 150 -34.59 -1.38 -15.10
C GLY A 150 -33.80 -0.13 -15.42
N ASP A 151 -32.50 -0.09 -15.14
CA ASP A 151 -31.68 1.05 -15.52
C ASP A 151 -31.47 1.12 -17.04
N TYR A 152 -31.46 2.35 -17.57
CA TYR A 152 -31.00 2.57 -18.93
C TYR A 152 -29.49 2.64 -18.98
N VAL A 153 -28.85 1.81 -19.77
CA VAL A 153 -27.41 1.74 -19.95
C VAL A 153 -26.98 2.15 -21.34
N ARG A 154 -25.78 2.68 -21.47
CA ARG A 154 -25.17 3.06 -22.76
C ARG A 154 -24.08 2.07 -23.13
N GLN A 155 -23.83 1.93 -24.40
CA GLN A 155 -22.72 1.15 -24.94
C GLN A 155 -21.39 1.60 -24.27
N GLY A 156 -20.60 0.66 -23.78
CA GLY A 156 -19.36 0.94 -23.07
C GLY A 156 -19.53 1.38 -21.60
N GLN A 157 -20.77 1.47 -21.10
CA GLN A 157 -21.00 1.73 -19.67
C GLN A 157 -20.63 0.50 -18.85
N ARG A 158 -19.86 0.69 -17.77
CA ARG A 158 -19.51 -0.38 -16.86
C ARG A 158 -20.75 -0.85 -16.08
N LEU A 159 -20.97 -2.16 -16.05
CA LEU A 159 -22.10 -2.77 -15.38
C LEU A 159 -21.71 -3.38 -14.05
N LEU A 160 -20.64 -4.15 -14.04
CA LEU A 160 -20.12 -4.83 -12.86
C LEU A 160 -18.64 -5.15 -13.02
N THR A 161 -18.02 -5.51 -11.92
CA THR A 161 -16.64 -5.95 -11.86
C THR A 161 -16.56 -7.35 -11.29
N ILE A 162 -15.77 -8.20 -11.93
CA ILE A 162 -15.50 -9.57 -11.52
C ILE A 162 -14.04 -9.67 -11.10
N SER A 163 -13.76 -10.27 -9.96
CA SER A 163 -12.42 -10.72 -9.58
C SER A 163 -12.26 -12.17 -9.98
N LYS A 164 -11.31 -12.44 -10.89
CA LYS A 164 -10.93 -13.82 -11.23
C LYS A 164 -10.34 -14.47 -9.98
N GLU A 165 -10.78 -15.66 -9.62
CA GLU A 165 -10.09 -16.45 -8.59
C GLU A 165 -8.71 -16.81 -9.14
N ALA A 166 -7.74 -15.98 -8.78
CA ALA A 166 -6.36 -16.28 -9.14
C ALA A 166 -5.93 -17.54 -8.39
N PRO A 167 -5.19 -18.45 -9.03
CA PRO A 167 -4.53 -19.53 -8.32
C PRO A 167 -3.80 -18.99 -7.09
N ALA A 168 -3.67 -19.78 -6.03
CA ALA A 168 -2.93 -19.37 -4.82
C ALA A 168 -1.49 -18.91 -5.13
N SER A 169 -0.97 -19.28 -6.31
CA SER A 169 0.32 -18.86 -6.85
C SER A 169 0.35 -17.50 -7.53
N THR A 170 -0.78 -16.78 -7.65
CA THR A 170 -0.77 -15.45 -8.27
C THR A 170 -0.11 -14.47 -7.32
N ALA A 171 1.02 -13.95 -7.76
CA ALA A 171 1.82 -13.01 -7.00
C ALA A 171 1.00 -11.74 -6.65
N LEU A 172 1.04 -11.34 -5.38
CA LEU A 172 0.57 -10.04 -4.97
C LEU A 172 1.54 -8.98 -5.48
N GLU A 173 1.01 -7.95 -6.09
CA GLU A 173 1.73 -6.72 -6.37
C GLU A 173 1.39 -5.70 -5.30
N CYS A 174 2.38 -5.01 -4.79
CA CYS A 174 2.14 -3.88 -3.90
C CYS A 174 2.31 -2.59 -4.72
N LEU A 175 1.23 -1.84 -4.84
CA LEU A 175 1.19 -0.54 -5.52
C LEU A 175 1.20 0.56 -4.46
N LEU A 176 2.18 1.45 -4.53
CA LEU A 176 2.26 2.62 -3.67
C LEU A 176 1.96 3.88 -4.47
N PHE A 177 1.23 4.79 -3.87
CA PHE A 177 0.92 6.10 -4.43
C PHE A 177 1.69 7.16 -3.66
N VAL A 178 2.78 7.61 -4.25
CA VAL A 178 3.76 8.49 -3.62
C VAL A 178 3.51 9.93 -4.01
N PRO A 179 3.34 10.86 -3.06
CA PRO A 179 3.27 12.28 -3.35
C PRO A 179 4.52 12.80 -4.08
N ALA A 180 4.34 13.76 -4.99
CA ALA A 180 5.43 14.31 -5.82
C ALA A 180 6.63 14.81 -4.99
N GLU A 181 6.38 15.31 -3.79
CA GLU A 181 7.41 15.82 -2.88
C GLU A 181 8.37 14.73 -2.41
N GLN A 182 7.86 13.52 -2.15
CA GLN A 182 8.61 12.37 -1.64
C GLN A 182 9.32 11.60 -2.77
N MET A 183 8.85 11.75 -4.01
CA MET A 183 9.40 11.02 -5.19
C MET A 183 10.89 11.22 -5.41
N ARG A 184 11.43 12.40 -5.09
CA ARG A 184 12.85 12.72 -5.33
C ARG A 184 13.82 11.77 -4.65
N ASN A 185 13.40 11.20 -3.53
CA ASN A 185 14.24 10.37 -2.67
C ASN A 185 14.08 8.88 -2.96
N ILE A 186 13.05 8.49 -3.72
CA ILE A 186 12.76 7.09 -3.99
C ILE A 186 13.47 6.64 -5.28
N LYS A 187 14.20 5.54 -5.18
CA LYS A 187 14.96 4.95 -6.29
C LYS A 187 14.62 3.47 -6.43
N LYS A 188 14.79 2.95 -7.64
CA LYS A 188 14.66 1.51 -7.90
C LYS A 188 15.67 0.72 -7.06
N GLY A 189 15.22 -0.41 -6.50
CA GLY A 189 16.04 -1.30 -5.68
C GLY A 189 16.08 -0.97 -4.20
N LEU A 190 15.46 0.14 -3.75
CA LEU A 190 15.38 0.45 -2.32
C LEU A 190 14.57 -0.59 -1.55
N PRO A 191 14.99 -0.97 -0.33
CA PRO A 191 14.26 -1.89 0.51
C PRO A 191 12.99 -1.24 1.06
N VAL A 192 11.92 -2.02 1.08
CA VAL A 192 10.58 -1.59 1.50
C VAL A 192 10.02 -2.57 2.51
N SER A 193 9.45 -2.04 3.58
CA SER A 193 8.67 -2.81 4.54
C SER A 193 7.18 -2.49 4.34
N VAL A 194 6.36 -3.48 3.99
CA VAL A 194 4.93 -3.31 3.70
C VAL A 194 4.08 -3.80 4.86
N TYR A 195 3.14 -2.98 5.30
CA TYR A 195 2.21 -3.25 6.41
C TYR A 195 0.77 -3.29 5.90
N PRO A 196 0.17 -4.47 5.69
CA PRO A 196 -1.24 -4.56 5.35
C PRO A 196 -2.11 -4.05 6.50
N ALA A 197 -3.11 -3.20 6.20
CA ALA A 197 -4.00 -2.62 7.22
C ALA A 197 -4.82 -3.66 7.99
N SER A 198 -5.04 -4.83 7.39
CA SER A 198 -5.78 -5.94 7.99
C SER A 198 -4.99 -6.76 9.02
N VAL A 199 -3.69 -6.45 9.24
CA VAL A 199 -2.77 -7.26 10.04
C VAL A 199 -2.14 -6.43 11.14
N SER A 200 -2.02 -7.01 12.34
CA SER A 200 -1.33 -6.35 13.46
C SER A 200 0.18 -6.38 13.26
N ARG A 201 0.79 -5.21 13.00
CA ARG A 201 2.24 -5.02 12.87
C ARG A 201 3.01 -5.54 14.10
N LYS A 202 2.43 -5.39 15.30
CA LYS A 202 3.10 -5.79 16.55
C LYS A 202 3.25 -7.30 16.68
N ILE A 203 2.34 -8.07 16.06
CA ILE A 203 2.29 -9.53 16.18
C ILE A 203 3.02 -10.18 15.01
N HIS A 204 2.74 -9.74 13.79
CA HIS A 204 3.18 -10.41 12.56
C HIS A 204 4.34 -9.69 11.86
N GLY A 205 4.70 -8.49 12.30
CA GLY A 205 5.74 -7.70 11.64
C GLY A 205 5.28 -7.13 10.30
N ASN A 206 6.18 -7.13 9.32
CA ASN A 206 6.00 -6.51 8.00
C ASN A 206 6.39 -7.50 6.91
N MET A 207 5.81 -7.33 5.73
CA MET A 207 6.28 -8.01 4.51
C MET A 207 7.52 -7.29 3.99
N ILE A 208 8.46 -8.05 3.45
CA ILE A 208 9.71 -7.53 2.90
C ILE A 208 9.58 -7.42 1.39
N GLY A 209 10.01 -6.31 0.84
CA GLY A 209 9.99 -6.06 -0.60
C GLY A 209 11.05 -5.06 -1.06
N THR A 210 11.08 -4.83 -2.35
CA THR A 210 11.98 -3.87 -2.99
C THR A 210 11.25 -3.05 -4.05
N VAL A 211 11.64 -1.79 -4.23
CA VAL A 211 11.13 -0.95 -5.31
C VAL A 211 11.53 -1.54 -6.66
N SER A 212 10.57 -1.96 -7.47
CA SER A 212 10.82 -2.59 -8.77
C SER A 212 10.64 -1.64 -9.95
N ILE A 213 9.53 -0.90 -9.98
CA ILE A 213 9.20 0.03 -11.06
C ILE A 213 8.75 1.34 -10.44
N ILE A 214 9.16 2.44 -11.04
CA ILE A 214 8.76 3.80 -10.67
C ILE A 214 8.04 4.40 -11.87
N GLY A 215 6.80 4.85 -11.68
CA GLY A 215 6.03 5.55 -12.71
C GLY A 215 6.68 6.89 -13.07
N GLU A 216 6.79 7.17 -14.36
CA GLU A 216 7.39 8.41 -14.87
C GLU A 216 6.42 9.60 -14.84
N TYR A 217 5.12 9.31 -14.82
CA TYR A 217 4.06 10.31 -14.89
C TYR A 217 3.17 10.27 -13.65
N PRO A 218 2.63 11.43 -13.23
CA PRO A 218 1.67 11.45 -12.15
C PRO A 218 0.37 10.73 -12.57
N VAL A 219 -0.22 9.99 -11.64
CA VAL A 219 -1.48 9.28 -11.87
C VAL A 219 -2.65 10.26 -11.90
N THR A 220 -3.61 10.00 -12.77
CA THR A 220 -4.86 10.76 -12.86
C THR A 220 -5.96 10.12 -12.00
N GLU A 221 -6.98 10.90 -11.62
CA GLU A 221 -8.14 10.37 -10.89
C GLU A 221 -8.83 9.24 -11.67
N GLN A 222 -8.99 9.41 -12.99
CA GLN A 222 -9.57 8.40 -13.86
C GLN A 222 -8.75 7.10 -13.88
N TYR A 223 -7.42 7.22 -13.96
CA TYR A 223 -6.53 6.06 -13.91
C TYR A 223 -6.70 5.28 -12.59
N LEU A 224 -6.71 6.00 -11.45
CA LEU A 224 -6.89 5.37 -10.14
C LEU A 224 -8.28 4.72 -10.02
N TYR A 225 -9.31 5.37 -10.54
CA TYR A 225 -10.65 4.81 -10.59
C TYR A 225 -10.67 3.49 -11.36
N ASP A 226 -10.08 3.46 -12.55
CA ASP A 226 -10.03 2.26 -13.39
C ASP A 226 -9.15 1.16 -12.76
N ARG A 227 -8.06 1.55 -12.10
CA ARG A 227 -7.11 0.61 -11.49
C ARG A 227 -7.61 0.02 -10.17
N LEU A 228 -8.21 0.85 -9.31
CA LEU A 228 -8.67 0.47 -7.96
C LEU A 228 -10.16 0.14 -7.93
N ASN A 229 -10.87 0.42 -9.01
CA ASN A 229 -12.31 0.23 -9.11
C ASN A 229 -13.12 0.91 -7.98
N SER A 230 -12.62 2.01 -7.45
CA SER A 230 -13.21 2.77 -6.34
C SER A 230 -12.87 4.24 -6.45
N GLU A 231 -13.89 5.09 -6.57
CA GLU A 231 -13.71 6.55 -6.56
C GLU A 231 -13.17 7.04 -5.23
N ASP A 232 -13.65 6.46 -4.12
CA ASP A 232 -13.26 6.88 -2.78
C ASP A 232 -11.78 6.58 -2.52
N LEU A 233 -11.26 5.45 -2.98
CA LEU A 233 -9.84 5.13 -2.90
C LEU A 233 -9.01 6.05 -3.79
N GLY A 234 -9.48 6.33 -5.00
CA GLY A 234 -8.82 7.29 -5.90
C GLY A 234 -8.69 8.66 -5.28
N ARG A 235 -9.77 9.20 -4.72
CA ARG A 235 -9.76 10.48 -3.99
C ARG A 235 -8.89 10.44 -2.75
N PHE A 236 -8.89 9.32 -2.02
CA PHE A 236 -8.05 9.16 -0.83
C PHE A 236 -6.57 9.32 -1.16
N PHE A 237 -6.07 8.71 -2.25
CA PHE A 237 -4.68 8.79 -2.64
C PHE A 237 -4.28 10.12 -3.28
N LEU A 238 -5.21 10.84 -3.94
CA LEU A 238 -4.96 12.14 -4.57
C LEU A 238 -5.28 13.34 -3.68
N ARG A 239 -5.71 13.11 -2.44
CA ARG A 239 -6.27 14.16 -1.56
C ARG A 239 -5.40 15.38 -1.39
N ASP A 240 -4.08 15.22 -1.33
CA ASP A 240 -3.17 16.30 -0.94
C ASP A 240 -2.24 16.78 -2.07
N SER A 241 -1.99 15.95 -3.10
CA SER A 241 -1.08 16.31 -4.21
C SER A 241 -1.15 15.31 -5.36
N ALA A 242 -0.51 15.67 -6.50
CA ALA A 242 -0.25 14.72 -7.57
C ALA A 242 0.63 13.56 -7.05
N CYS A 243 0.19 12.33 -7.29
CA CYS A 243 0.88 11.13 -6.86
C CYS A 243 1.48 10.39 -8.04
N TYR A 244 2.56 9.65 -7.77
CA TYR A 244 3.18 8.73 -8.72
C TYR A 244 2.98 7.30 -8.25
N GLU A 245 2.77 6.40 -9.18
CA GLU A 245 2.63 4.98 -8.90
C GLU A 245 4.00 4.31 -8.82
N ILE A 246 4.20 3.52 -7.77
CA ILE A 246 5.42 2.72 -7.58
C ILE A 246 5.03 1.27 -7.33
N TYR A 247 5.67 0.36 -8.05
CA TYR A 247 5.50 -1.08 -7.89
C TYR A 247 6.56 -1.63 -6.96
N ILE A 248 6.12 -2.41 -5.99
CA ILE A 248 6.99 -3.11 -5.05
C ILE A 248 6.90 -4.61 -5.32
N THR A 249 8.04 -5.22 -5.59
CA THR A 249 8.15 -6.67 -5.64
C THR A 249 8.37 -7.20 -4.23
N LEU A 250 7.44 -8.03 -3.75
CA LEU A 250 7.50 -8.68 -2.45
C LEU A 250 8.41 -9.93 -2.54
N VAL A 251 9.16 -10.19 -1.49
CA VAL A 251 10.00 -11.39 -1.41
C VAL A 251 9.12 -12.60 -1.13
N SER A 252 9.18 -13.60 -2.00
CA SER A 252 8.42 -14.84 -1.86
C SER A 252 9.04 -15.75 -0.80
N SER A 253 8.21 -16.46 -0.03
CA SER A 253 8.62 -17.47 0.93
C SER A 253 7.62 -18.60 0.96
N GLU A 254 8.10 -19.85 0.82
CA GLU A 254 7.27 -21.05 0.93
C GLU A 254 6.95 -21.44 2.38
N GLU A 255 7.64 -20.82 3.35
CA GLU A 255 7.50 -21.15 4.77
C GLU A 255 6.27 -20.50 5.41
N THR A 256 5.68 -19.49 4.76
CA THR A 256 4.55 -18.74 5.30
C THR A 256 3.24 -19.04 4.55
N VAL A 257 2.12 -19.01 5.26
CA VAL A 257 0.78 -19.20 4.67
C VAL A 257 0.45 -18.15 3.61
N THR A 258 1.03 -16.97 3.73
CA THR A 258 0.82 -15.88 2.77
C THR A 258 1.65 -16.03 1.50
N GLY A 259 2.66 -16.90 1.48
CA GLY A 259 3.60 -17.05 0.37
C GLY A 259 4.68 -15.97 0.28
N TYR A 260 4.80 -15.10 1.31
CA TYR A 260 5.75 -13.98 1.33
C TYR A 260 6.59 -13.96 2.60
N GLU A 261 7.78 -13.38 2.51
CA GLU A 261 8.68 -13.21 3.63
C GLU A 261 8.21 -12.09 4.55
N TRP A 262 8.24 -12.38 5.87
CA TRP A 262 7.90 -11.45 6.94
C TRP A 262 9.09 -11.20 7.84
N THR A 263 9.12 -10.06 8.49
CA THR A 263 10.14 -9.76 9.52
C THR A 263 10.01 -10.64 10.77
N THR A 264 8.89 -11.30 10.94
CA THR A 264 8.65 -12.33 11.96
C THR A 264 8.52 -13.71 11.28
N SER A 265 8.90 -14.77 11.97
CA SER A 265 8.99 -16.13 11.40
C SER A 265 7.68 -16.76 10.93
N LEU A 266 6.52 -16.23 11.32
CA LEU A 266 5.24 -16.92 11.09
C LEU A 266 4.24 -16.16 10.19
N GLY A 267 4.39 -14.84 10.03
CA GLY A 267 3.39 -14.06 9.29
C GLY A 267 1.94 -14.28 9.79
N PRO A 268 0.92 -13.76 9.11
CA PRO A 268 -0.48 -14.03 9.43
C PRO A 268 -0.95 -15.39 8.86
N SER A 269 -1.93 -16.00 9.52
CA SER A 269 -2.49 -17.31 9.15
C SER A 269 -3.48 -17.27 7.98
N LYS A 270 -3.78 -16.10 7.43
CA LYS A 270 -4.69 -15.91 6.29
C LYS A 270 -4.01 -15.17 5.16
N ALA A 271 -4.28 -15.61 3.93
CA ALA A 271 -3.92 -14.87 2.73
C ALA A 271 -4.72 -13.56 2.62
N PHE A 272 -4.15 -12.56 1.94
CA PHE A 272 -4.78 -11.26 1.72
C PHE A 272 -5.85 -11.32 0.63
N GLY A 273 -6.90 -10.53 0.84
CA GLY A 273 -7.85 -10.20 -0.22
C GLY A 273 -7.23 -9.27 -1.25
N ASP A 274 -7.85 -9.19 -2.41
CA ASP A 274 -7.56 -8.18 -3.41
C ASP A 274 -7.90 -6.78 -2.88
N LEU A 275 -7.19 -5.75 -3.34
CA LEU A 275 -7.36 -4.35 -2.90
C LEU A 275 -7.20 -4.15 -1.38
N THR A 276 -6.33 -4.93 -0.73
CA THR A 276 -6.04 -4.73 0.68
C THR A 276 -5.19 -3.47 0.85
N LEU A 277 -5.72 -2.47 1.57
CA LEU A 277 -4.97 -1.27 1.92
C LEU A 277 -3.71 -1.63 2.69
N CYS A 278 -2.61 -0.95 2.38
CA CYS A 278 -1.35 -1.10 3.07
C CYS A 278 -0.64 0.24 3.24
N THR A 279 0.25 0.29 4.21
CA THR A 279 1.26 1.35 4.35
C THR A 279 2.62 0.72 4.10
N ALA A 280 3.50 1.42 3.42
CA ALA A 280 4.86 0.96 3.19
C ALA A 280 5.86 1.97 3.75
N SER A 281 6.94 1.45 4.29
CA SER A 281 8.07 2.24 4.77
C SER A 281 9.25 1.96 3.84
N VAL A 282 9.60 2.95 3.02
CA VAL A 282 10.72 2.89 2.06
C VAL A 282 11.98 3.44 2.74
N VAL A 283 13.06 2.69 2.73
CA VAL A 283 14.36 3.18 3.20
C VAL A 283 15.00 4.00 2.10
N ILE A 284 15.02 5.33 2.27
CA ILE A 284 15.48 6.28 1.25
C ILE A 284 16.96 6.61 1.35
N ASP A 285 17.51 6.58 2.56
CA ASP A 285 18.91 6.89 2.82
C ASP A 285 19.40 6.23 4.10
N GLU A 286 20.71 6.06 4.22
CA GLU A 286 21.39 5.62 5.43
C GLU A 286 22.39 6.70 5.85
N LEU A 287 22.04 7.40 6.93
CA LEU A 287 22.87 8.47 7.49
C LEU A 287 23.64 7.97 8.71
N ARG A 288 24.82 8.55 8.95
CA ARG A 288 25.53 8.35 10.21
C ARG A 288 24.90 9.24 11.29
N PRO A 289 24.81 8.79 12.55
CA PRO A 289 24.27 9.61 13.62
C PRO A 289 24.91 11.00 13.73
N ILE A 290 26.20 11.10 13.43
CA ILE A 290 26.95 12.36 13.46
C ILE A 290 26.47 13.32 12.36
N ASP A 291 26.13 12.81 11.17
CA ASP A 291 25.64 13.63 10.05
C ASP A 291 24.29 14.25 10.37
N VAL A 292 23.41 13.53 11.09
CA VAL A 292 22.11 14.04 11.56
C VAL A 292 22.31 15.21 12.54
N PHE A 293 23.31 15.10 13.43
CA PHE A 293 23.58 16.13 14.42
C PHE A 293 24.16 17.42 13.82
N PHE A 294 25.04 17.31 12.80
CA PHE A 294 25.69 18.45 12.18
C PHE A 294 24.92 19.05 10.99
N LEU A 295 24.12 18.25 10.27
CA LEU A 295 23.40 18.73 9.09
C LEU A 295 21.99 19.27 9.42
N GLY A 296 21.49 19.07 10.65
CA GLY A 296 20.22 19.63 11.12
C GLY A 296 19.01 19.23 10.24
N LYS A 297 19.05 18.02 9.67
CA LYS A 297 17.94 17.47 8.86
C LYS A 297 17.10 16.51 9.67
#